data_877a0d9cab8a3d1d5799c8677dbc8ff4
#
_entry.id   877a0d9cab8a3d1d5799c8677dbc8ff4
#
_cell.length_a   1.000
_cell.length_b   1.000
_cell.length_c   1.000
_cell.angle_alpha   90.00
_cell.angle_beta   90.00
_cell.angle_gamma   90.00
#
_symmetry.space_group_name_H-M   'P 1'
#
loop_
_entity.id
_entity.type
_entity.pdbx_description
1 polymer ?
#
loop_
_entity_poly.entity_id
_entity_poly.type
_entity_poly.pdbx_seq_one_letter_code
_entity_poly.pdbx_strand_id
1 'polypeptide(L)'
;MIKVAPSILSADFAKLGREVGEVAAAGADYLHFDVMDGLFVPNISIGIPVLKSLRRATDMFIDVHLMIDRPVRYAEQFCKAGADMVTFHVEADSQENILKAIGIARGLGKKAGVVIKPNTPAEAVLPFLPMVE
;
A
#
# COMPACT_ATOMS: atom_id res chain seq x y z
N MET A 1 0.74 3.13 -20.96
CA MET A 1 0.45 4.50 -20.44
C MET A 1 1.10 4.61 -19.07
N ILE A 2 1.83 5.70 -18.81
CA ILE A 2 2.45 5.94 -17.48
C ILE A 2 1.35 6.41 -16.53
N LYS A 3 1.36 5.87 -15.29
CA LYS A 3 0.49 6.29 -14.19
C LYS A 3 1.28 7.10 -13.18
N VAL A 4 0.68 8.16 -12.66
CA VAL A 4 1.28 9.02 -11.65
C VAL A 4 0.60 8.76 -10.30
N ALA A 5 1.39 8.36 -9.31
CA ALA A 5 0.94 8.00 -7.97
C ALA A 5 1.72 8.78 -6.91
N PRO A 6 1.37 10.04 -6.61
CA PRO A 6 2.04 10.79 -5.56
C PRO A 6 1.84 10.14 -4.20
N SER A 7 2.92 10.09 -3.41
CA SER A 7 2.85 9.61 -2.04
C SER A 7 2.30 10.68 -1.11
N ILE A 8 1.30 10.33 -0.33
CA ILE A 8 0.77 11.22 0.70
C ILE A 8 1.72 11.40 1.89
N LEU A 9 2.80 10.62 1.96
CA LEU A 9 3.85 10.81 2.98
C LEU A 9 4.49 12.19 2.90
N SER A 10 4.47 12.83 1.71
CA SER A 10 4.97 14.19 1.49
C SER A 10 3.94 15.29 1.80
N ALA A 11 2.72 14.93 2.17
CA ALA A 11 1.66 15.89 2.46
C ALA A 11 1.77 16.46 3.89
N ASP A 12 1.14 17.61 4.10
CA ASP A 12 0.81 18.09 5.45
C ASP A 12 -0.39 17.29 5.97
N PHE A 13 -0.16 16.38 6.91
CA PHE A 13 -1.22 15.50 7.42
C PHE A 13 -2.35 16.26 8.12
N ALA A 14 -2.10 17.47 8.61
CA ALA A 14 -3.15 18.34 9.14
C ALA A 14 -4.10 18.86 8.04
N LYS A 15 -3.71 18.79 6.76
CA LYS A 15 -4.46 19.26 5.60
C LYS A 15 -4.65 18.15 4.55
N LEU A 16 -4.47 16.90 4.91
CA LEU A 16 -4.38 15.77 3.99
C LEU A 16 -5.52 15.72 2.98
N GLY A 17 -6.77 15.85 3.41
CA GLY A 17 -7.92 15.83 2.51
C GLY A 17 -7.90 16.92 1.44
N ARG A 18 -7.45 18.13 1.80
CA ARG A 18 -7.28 19.25 0.87
C ARG A 18 -6.16 18.94 -0.15
N GLU A 19 -4.99 18.54 0.32
CA GLU A 19 -3.84 18.28 -0.56
C GLU A 19 -4.09 17.10 -1.50
N VAL A 20 -4.83 16.08 -1.05
CA VAL A 20 -5.29 15.00 -1.93
C VAL A 20 -6.23 15.52 -3.01
N GLY A 21 -7.14 16.44 -2.70
CA GLY A 21 -7.98 17.11 -3.69
C GLY A 21 -7.17 17.91 -4.72
N GLU A 22 -6.09 18.55 -4.29
CA GLU A 22 -5.19 19.32 -5.16
C GLU A 22 -4.44 18.43 -6.14
N VAL A 23 -3.89 17.28 -5.69
CA VAL A 23 -3.19 16.34 -6.60
C VAL A 23 -4.17 15.62 -7.53
N ALA A 24 -5.38 15.33 -7.09
CA ALA A 24 -6.43 14.79 -7.94
C ALA A 24 -6.80 15.77 -9.08
N ALA A 25 -6.98 17.05 -8.74
CA ALA A 25 -7.26 18.11 -9.71
C ALA A 25 -6.09 18.33 -10.69
N ALA A 26 -4.86 18.07 -10.25
CA ALA A 26 -3.66 18.14 -11.08
C ALA A 26 -3.49 16.93 -12.03
N GLY A 27 -4.37 15.92 -11.94
CA GLY A 27 -4.41 14.78 -12.85
C GLY A 27 -3.61 13.55 -12.38
N ALA A 28 -3.32 13.42 -11.08
CA ALA A 28 -2.77 12.19 -10.54
C ALA A 28 -3.74 11.01 -10.76
N ASP A 29 -3.18 9.85 -11.12
CA ASP A 29 -3.98 8.64 -11.39
C ASP A 29 -4.32 7.88 -10.11
N TYR A 30 -3.37 7.78 -9.18
CA TYR A 30 -3.46 7.02 -7.94
C TYR A 30 -3.00 7.90 -6.76
N LEU A 31 -3.31 7.45 -5.55
CA LEU A 31 -2.65 7.92 -4.33
C LEU A 31 -1.79 6.79 -3.78
N HIS A 32 -0.54 7.09 -3.45
CA HIS A 32 0.34 6.14 -2.80
C HIS A 32 0.31 6.36 -1.29
N PHE A 33 -0.06 5.32 -0.53
CA PHE A 33 -0.29 5.37 0.91
C PHE A 33 0.77 4.55 1.64
N ASP A 34 1.84 5.19 2.09
CA ASP A 34 3.00 4.57 2.71
C ASP A 34 2.79 4.30 4.20
N VAL A 35 2.66 3.03 4.58
CA VAL A 35 2.49 2.59 5.97
C VAL A 35 3.81 2.07 6.52
N MET A 36 4.29 2.69 7.60
CA MET A 36 5.53 2.36 8.29
C MET A 36 5.27 2.08 9.76
N ASP A 37 5.83 1.01 10.31
CA ASP A 37 5.55 0.52 11.67
C ASP A 37 6.68 0.77 12.68
N GLY A 38 7.82 1.33 12.25
CA GLY A 38 8.98 1.55 13.10
C GLY A 38 9.80 0.28 13.42
N LEU A 39 9.38 -0.88 12.92
CA LEU A 39 10.08 -2.16 13.08
C LEU A 39 10.70 -2.62 11.76
N PHE A 40 9.91 -2.75 10.71
CA PHE A 40 10.38 -3.12 9.37
C PHE A 40 11.22 -2.01 8.73
N VAL A 41 10.85 -0.76 9.00
CA VAL A 41 11.58 0.45 8.62
C VAL A 41 11.71 1.39 9.82
N PRO A 42 12.77 2.24 9.92
CA PRO A 42 13.05 3.07 11.09
C PRO A 42 12.21 4.36 11.13
N ASN A 43 10.93 4.26 10.85
CA ASN A 43 9.97 5.36 10.92
C ASN A 43 8.56 4.82 11.21
N ILE A 44 7.72 5.65 11.81
CA ILE A 44 6.29 5.39 12.00
C ILE A 44 5.53 6.47 11.24
N SER A 45 4.62 6.08 10.34
CA SER A 45 3.91 7.05 9.51
C SER A 45 2.41 7.13 9.85
N ILE A 46 1.59 6.35 9.18
CA ILE A 46 0.13 6.39 9.21
C ILE A 46 -0.43 4.98 9.16
N GLY A 47 -1.71 4.82 9.42
CA GLY A 47 -2.33 3.50 9.43
C GLY A 47 -3.80 3.52 9.07
N ILE A 48 -4.50 2.47 9.49
CA ILE A 48 -5.90 2.18 9.15
C ILE A 48 -6.87 3.35 9.43
N PRO A 49 -6.79 4.07 10.56
CA PRO A 49 -7.71 5.18 10.81
C PRO A 49 -7.59 6.32 9.80
N VAL A 50 -6.35 6.62 9.37
CA VAL A 50 -6.08 7.64 8.34
C VAL A 50 -6.62 7.18 6.98
N LEU A 51 -6.38 5.91 6.61
CA LEU A 51 -6.91 5.33 5.37
C LEU A 51 -8.45 5.41 5.32
N LYS A 52 -9.13 5.03 6.39
CA LYS A 52 -10.60 5.13 6.49
C LYS A 52 -11.10 6.56 6.31
N SER A 53 -10.40 7.53 6.89
CA SER A 53 -10.76 8.95 6.76
C SER A 53 -10.51 9.45 5.35
N LEU A 54 -9.38 9.08 4.77
CA LEU A 54 -9.01 9.45 3.41
C LEU A 54 -9.99 8.85 2.38
N ARG A 55 -10.38 7.57 2.53
CA ARG A 55 -11.34 6.93 1.63
C ARG A 55 -12.69 7.65 1.57
N ARG A 56 -13.13 8.28 2.65
CA ARG A 56 -14.35 9.12 2.66
C ARG A 56 -14.18 10.46 1.97
N ALA A 57 -12.94 10.92 1.82
CA ALA A 57 -12.61 12.24 1.25
C ALA A 57 -12.29 12.21 -0.24
N THR A 58 -12.06 11.02 -0.84
CA THR A 58 -11.66 10.89 -2.24
C THR A 58 -12.11 9.58 -2.85
N ASP A 59 -12.42 9.61 -4.15
CA ASP A 59 -12.69 8.40 -4.96
C ASP A 59 -11.45 7.93 -5.75
N MET A 60 -10.29 8.57 -5.58
CA MET A 60 -9.06 8.16 -6.24
C MET A 60 -8.70 6.72 -5.89
N PHE A 61 -8.02 6.03 -6.81
CA PHE A 61 -7.44 4.71 -6.55
C PHE A 61 -6.35 4.82 -5.49
N ILE A 62 -6.46 4.08 -4.39
CA ILE A 62 -5.50 4.10 -3.28
C ILE A 62 -4.65 2.82 -3.32
N ASP A 63 -3.37 3.00 -3.61
CA ASP A 63 -2.32 1.97 -3.54
C ASP A 63 -1.65 2.04 -2.17
N VAL A 64 -1.93 1.05 -1.33
CA VAL A 64 -1.39 0.96 0.04
C VAL A 64 -0.11 0.15 0.05
N HIS A 65 1.01 0.80 0.36
CA HIS A 65 2.32 0.17 0.48
C HIS A 65 2.62 -0.15 1.95
N LEU A 66 2.71 -1.43 2.27
CA LEU A 66 2.93 -1.92 3.64
C LEU A 66 4.41 -2.16 3.92
N MET A 67 5.06 -1.19 4.52
CA MET A 67 6.42 -1.32 5.10
C MET A 67 6.32 -1.70 6.57
N ILE A 68 5.72 -2.86 6.84
CA ILE A 68 5.45 -3.36 8.20
C ILE A 68 5.90 -4.81 8.36
N ASP A 69 6.27 -5.17 9.58
CA ASP A 69 6.58 -6.55 9.95
C ASP A 69 5.31 -7.43 9.87
N ARG A 70 5.45 -8.59 9.24
CA ARG A 70 4.38 -9.59 9.07
C ARG A 70 3.04 -9.00 8.61
N PRO A 71 2.97 -8.44 7.38
CA PRO A 71 1.79 -7.74 6.87
C PRO A 71 0.55 -8.62 6.73
N VAL A 72 0.70 -9.94 6.71
CA VAL A 72 -0.43 -10.89 6.67
C VAL A 72 -1.43 -10.66 7.81
N ARG A 73 -0.97 -10.13 8.95
CA ARG A 73 -1.82 -9.80 10.12
C ARG A 73 -2.81 -8.67 9.85
N TYR A 74 -2.51 -7.80 8.89
CA TYR A 74 -3.26 -6.56 8.64
C TYR A 74 -3.83 -6.44 7.23
N ALA A 75 -3.48 -7.35 6.32
CA ALA A 75 -3.89 -7.30 4.91
C ALA A 75 -5.42 -7.13 4.76
N GLU A 76 -6.20 -7.91 5.50
CA GLU A 76 -7.66 -7.82 5.48
C GLU A 76 -8.18 -6.46 5.95
N GLN A 77 -7.61 -5.93 7.04
CA GLN A 77 -8.05 -4.65 7.60
C GLN A 77 -7.76 -3.48 6.67
N PHE A 78 -6.61 -3.46 5.99
CA PHE A 78 -6.30 -2.43 5.00
C PHE A 78 -7.21 -2.51 3.78
N CYS A 79 -7.50 -3.71 3.28
CA CYS A 79 -8.47 -3.90 2.20
C CYS A 79 -9.86 -3.36 2.58
N LYS A 80 -10.36 -3.72 3.75
CA LYS A 80 -11.67 -3.26 4.26
C LYS A 80 -11.70 -1.77 4.62
N ALA A 81 -10.56 -1.18 4.92
CA ALA A 81 -10.44 0.24 5.24
C ALA A 81 -10.53 1.16 4.01
N GLY A 82 -10.39 0.60 2.79
CA GLY A 82 -10.55 1.37 1.57
C GLY A 82 -9.38 1.32 0.59
N ALA A 83 -8.41 0.44 0.80
CA ALA A 83 -7.38 0.17 -0.21
C ALA A 83 -8.01 -0.40 -1.48
N ASP A 84 -7.55 0.04 -2.65
CA ASP A 84 -7.87 -0.56 -3.95
C ASP A 84 -6.78 -1.56 -4.37
N MET A 85 -5.55 -1.31 -3.93
CA MET A 85 -4.40 -2.19 -4.07
C MET A 85 -3.63 -2.23 -2.75
N VAL A 86 -3.03 -3.39 -2.44
CA VAL A 86 -2.10 -3.53 -1.31
C VAL A 86 -0.81 -4.15 -1.81
N THR A 87 0.31 -3.50 -1.51
CA THR A 87 1.65 -3.90 -1.92
C THR A 87 2.47 -4.37 -0.72
N PHE A 88 3.05 -5.56 -0.85
CA PHE A 88 3.75 -6.27 0.23
C PHE A 88 5.24 -6.39 -0.06
N HIS A 89 6.09 -6.11 0.92
CA HIS A 89 7.51 -6.42 0.85
C HIS A 89 7.74 -7.93 0.98
N VAL A 90 8.51 -8.50 0.04
CA VAL A 90 8.84 -9.93 0.09
C VAL A 90 9.71 -10.30 1.28
N GLU A 91 10.44 -9.33 1.84
CA GLU A 91 11.31 -9.50 3.02
C GLU A 91 10.57 -9.41 4.35
N ALA A 92 9.32 -8.95 4.34
CA ALA A 92 8.57 -8.64 5.56
C ALA A 92 8.01 -9.85 6.29
N ASP A 93 7.96 -11.02 5.63
CA ASP A 93 7.45 -12.27 6.18
C ASP A 93 7.97 -13.46 5.36
N SER A 94 7.63 -14.70 5.77
CA SER A 94 7.87 -15.89 4.95
C SER A 94 7.14 -15.82 3.60
N GLN A 95 7.66 -16.49 2.60
CA GLN A 95 7.00 -16.58 1.28
C GLN A 95 5.55 -17.06 1.41
N GLU A 96 5.30 -18.07 2.24
CA GLU A 96 3.95 -18.59 2.50
C GLU A 96 3.01 -17.51 3.03
N ASN A 97 3.45 -16.71 4.00
CA ASN A 97 2.65 -15.65 4.60
C ASN A 97 2.41 -14.48 3.62
N ILE A 98 3.40 -14.14 2.79
CA ILE A 98 3.20 -13.13 1.74
C ILE A 98 2.19 -13.62 0.69
N LEU A 99 2.30 -14.88 0.23
CA LEU A 99 1.30 -15.47 -0.68
C LEU A 99 -0.10 -15.50 -0.05
N LYS A 100 -0.20 -15.77 1.25
CA LYS A 100 -1.47 -15.71 1.98
C LYS A 100 -2.02 -14.29 2.04
N ALA A 101 -1.18 -13.29 2.30
CA ALA A 101 -1.59 -11.88 2.31
C ALA A 101 -2.12 -11.42 0.93
N ILE A 102 -1.43 -11.82 -0.15
CA ILE A 102 -1.87 -11.58 -1.53
C ILE A 102 -3.23 -12.25 -1.77
N GLY A 103 -3.39 -13.51 -1.34
CA GLY A 103 -4.64 -14.25 -1.46
C GLY A 103 -5.80 -13.59 -0.73
N ILE A 104 -5.57 -13.03 0.47
CA ILE A 104 -6.55 -12.25 1.23
C ILE A 104 -6.99 -11.02 0.45
N ALA A 105 -6.05 -10.22 -0.07
CA ALA A 105 -6.37 -9.01 -0.83
C ALA A 105 -7.21 -9.35 -2.07
N ARG A 106 -6.77 -10.33 -2.86
CA ARG A 106 -7.50 -10.78 -4.07
C ARG A 106 -8.87 -11.38 -3.75
N GLY A 107 -8.98 -12.14 -2.67
CA GLY A 107 -10.27 -12.70 -2.22
C GLY A 107 -11.29 -11.63 -1.82
N LEU A 108 -10.83 -10.44 -1.44
CA LEU A 108 -11.65 -9.26 -1.17
C LEU A 108 -11.86 -8.37 -2.41
N GLY A 109 -11.48 -8.85 -3.59
CA GLY A 109 -11.62 -8.11 -4.86
C GLY A 109 -10.67 -6.93 -5.01
N LYS A 110 -9.55 -6.93 -4.24
CA LYS A 110 -8.51 -5.90 -4.32
C LYS A 110 -7.34 -6.37 -5.17
N LYS A 111 -6.61 -5.42 -5.75
CA LYS A 111 -5.33 -5.71 -6.40
C LYS A 111 -4.25 -5.97 -5.35
N ALA A 112 -3.25 -6.75 -5.75
CA ALA A 112 -2.09 -7.02 -4.91
C ALA A 112 -0.79 -6.82 -5.70
N GLY A 113 0.22 -6.28 -5.04
CA GLY A 113 1.56 -6.11 -5.57
C GLY A 113 2.61 -6.63 -4.61
N VAL A 114 3.83 -6.82 -5.12
CA VAL A 114 5.01 -7.10 -4.30
C VAL A 114 6.09 -6.08 -4.60
N VAL A 115 6.91 -5.82 -3.61
CA VAL A 115 8.01 -4.86 -3.64
C VAL A 115 9.21 -5.42 -2.88
N ILE A 116 10.39 -4.96 -3.24
CA ILE A 116 11.66 -5.34 -2.64
C ILE A 116 12.39 -4.11 -2.10
N LYS A 117 13.20 -4.31 -1.07
CA LYS A 117 14.16 -3.29 -0.62
C LYS A 117 15.29 -3.12 -1.66
N PRO A 118 15.97 -1.97 -1.67
CA PRO A 118 17.05 -1.70 -2.66
C PRO A 118 18.15 -2.75 -2.72
N ASN A 119 18.43 -3.43 -1.61
CA ASN A 119 19.48 -4.46 -1.51
C ASN A 119 18.98 -5.89 -1.80
N THR A 120 17.70 -6.07 -2.09
CA THR A 120 17.12 -7.37 -2.43
C THR A 120 17.15 -7.56 -3.94
N PRO A 121 17.68 -8.68 -4.46
CA PRO A 121 17.73 -8.92 -5.89
C PRO A 121 16.32 -9.07 -6.48
N ALA A 122 16.16 -8.63 -7.74
CA ALA A 122 14.86 -8.64 -8.42
C ALA A 122 14.24 -10.04 -8.53
N GLU A 123 15.06 -11.08 -8.59
CA GLU A 123 14.64 -12.48 -8.66
C GLU A 123 13.81 -12.91 -7.44
N ALA A 124 13.93 -12.21 -6.31
CA ALA A 124 13.14 -12.49 -5.10
C ALA A 124 11.63 -12.34 -5.31
N VAL A 125 11.19 -11.60 -6.33
CA VAL A 125 9.75 -11.46 -6.64
C VAL A 125 9.18 -12.59 -7.49
N LEU A 126 10.03 -13.39 -8.15
CA LEU A 126 9.59 -14.42 -9.10
C LEU A 126 8.51 -15.37 -8.56
N PRO A 127 8.58 -15.86 -7.30
CA PRO A 127 7.56 -16.75 -6.76
C PRO A 127 6.16 -16.13 -6.68
N PHE A 128 6.07 -14.80 -6.69
CA PHE A 128 4.82 -14.06 -6.48
C PHE A 128 4.20 -13.55 -7.79
N LEU A 129 4.97 -13.44 -8.88
CA LEU A 129 4.52 -12.85 -10.14
C LEU A 129 3.20 -13.41 -10.69
N PRO A 130 2.91 -14.74 -10.60
CA PRO A 130 1.63 -15.26 -11.08
C PRO A 130 0.40 -14.79 -10.28
N MET A 131 0.62 -14.16 -9.11
CA MET A 131 -0.43 -13.79 -8.16
C MET A 131 -0.65 -12.28 -8.05
N VAL A 132 0.20 -11.46 -8.67
CA VAL A 132 0.19 -9.99 -8.55
C VAL A 132 -0.07 -9.32 -9.90
N GLU A 133 -0.28 -8.00 -9.85
CA GLU A 133 -0.62 -7.17 -11.02
C GLU A 133 0.47 -6.17 -11.37
#